data_6775836da18b298b89999a9dddf8de28
#
_entry.id   6775836da18b298b89999a9dddf8de28
#
_cell.length_a   1.000
_cell.length_b   1.000
_cell.length_c   1.000
_cell.angle_alpha   90.00
_cell.angle_beta   90.00
_cell.angle_gamma   90.00
#
_symmetry.space_group_name_H-M   'P 1'
#
loop_
_entity.id
_entity.type
_entity.pdbx_description
1 polymer ?
#
loop_
_entity_poly.entity_id
_entity_poly.type
_entity_poly.pdbx_seq_one_letter_code
_entity_poly.pdbx_strand_id
1 'polypeptide(L)'
;MSINPFTLLNKTIVVTGASSGIGRQCAITLNQMGAFVILLGRSEERLLETVGNFENENYQIIVTDVTDYEQTAEKLEDALKTVGKVDGIVHAAGISTTLPLRNITPEKLQPFFETNVFAPIAITKLLTKLKYANPDGMSIVFLASVMGMVGELGKTTYSLTKGALVSGTKSLALELASKKIRVNCVAPGVVVTPMSSNAVYAQDSSAYEKIKSYHPLGLGKPEDVANACAFLLSDGACWITGTTLVIDGGYTGK
;
A
#
# COMPACT_ATOMS: atom_id res chain seq x y z
N MET A 1 22.56 -14.04 20.35
CA MET A 1 22.48 -12.82 19.53
C MET A 1 21.06 -12.28 19.70
N SER A 2 20.87 -11.00 20.07
CA SER A 2 19.54 -10.40 20.13
C SER A 2 19.00 -10.31 18.70
N ILE A 3 17.86 -10.96 18.43
CA ILE A 3 17.19 -10.87 17.14
C ILE A 3 16.67 -9.45 17.00
N ASN A 4 17.09 -8.73 15.95
CA ASN A 4 16.52 -7.42 15.62
C ASN A 4 15.05 -7.62 15.21
N PRO A 5 14.05 -7.14 15.98
CA PRO A 5 12.64 -7.38 15.68
C PRO A 5 12.15 -6.60 14.46
N PHE A 6 12.95 -5.73 13.89
CA PHE A 6 12.61 -4.92 12.73
C PHE A 6 13.14 -5.51 11.41
N THR A 7 13.96 -6.57 11.46
CA THR A 7 14.45 -7.23 10.24
C THR A 7 13.29 -7.92 9.49
N LEU A 8 13.41 -7.95 8.16
CA LEU A 8 12.52 -8.70 7.27
C LEU A 8 13.25 -9.87 6.59
N LEU A 9 14.41 -10.23 7.12
CA LEU A 9 15.20 -11.35 6.61
C LEU A 9 14.36 -12.63 6.60
N ASN A 10 14.41 -13.35 5.48
CA ASN A 10 13.64 -14.58 5.21
C ASN A 10 12.10 -14.39 5.16
N LYS A 11 11.60 -13.16 5.08
CA LYS A 11 10.18 -12.91 4.86
C LYS A 11 9.88 -12.74 3.38
N THR A 12 8.79 -13.31 2.93
CA THR A 12 8.24 -13.10 1.56
C THR A 12 7.12 -12.07 1.62
N ILE A 13 7.32 -10.95 0.95
CA ILE A 13 6.38 -9.82 0.97
C ILE A 13 5.90 -9.50 -0.44
N VAL A 14 4.59 -9.42 -0.62
CA VAL A 14 3.96 -8.97 -1.87
C VAL A 14 3.79 -7.46 -1.84
N VAL A 15 4.07 -6.76 -2.95
CA VAL A 15 3.84 -5.31 -3.09
C VAL A 15 3.06 -5.05 -4.36
N THR A 16 1.83 -4.54 -4.25
CA THR A 16 1.06 -4.08 -5.42
C THR A 16 1.40 -2.63 -5.74
N GLY A 17 1.34 -2.25 -7.03
CA GLY A 17 1.71 -0.89 -7.44
C GLY A 17 3.21 -0.58 -7.29
N ALA A 18 4.05 -1.61 -7.33
CA ALA A 18 5.49 -1.53 -7.10
C ALA A 18 6.27 -0.79 -8.20
N SER A 19 5.62 -0.37 -9.28
CA SER A 19 6.26 0.29 -10.44
C SER A 19 6.50 1.79 -10.27
N SER A 20 5.99 2.44 -9.21
CA SER A 20 6.18 3.89 -9.01
C SER A 20 5.84 4.35 -7.58
N GLY A 21 6.28 5.56 -7.22
CA GLY A 21 5.88 6.25 -6.00
C GLY A 21 6.10 5.45 -4.72
N ILE A 22 5.11 5.45 -3.84
CA ILE A 22 5.19 4.78 -2.53
C ILE A 22 5.37 3.26 -2.70
N GLY A 23 4.65 2.62 -3.63
CA GLY A 23 4.79 1.17 -3.87
C GLY A 23 6.19 0.77 -4.32
N ARG A 24 6.82 1.55 -5.23
CA ARG A 24 8.23 1.36 -5.62
C ARG A 24 9.14 1.45 -4.41
N GLN A 25 8.98 2.51 -3.60
CA GLN A 25 9.83 2.71 -2.44
C GLN A 25 9.62 1.62 -1.37
N CYS A 26 8.38 1.17 -1.17
CA CYS A 26 8.13 0.03 -0.31
C CYS A 26 8.92 -1.20 -0.77
N ALA A 27 8.86 -1.54 -2.07
CA ALA A 27 9.58 -2.69 -2.60
C ALA A 27 11.10 -2.56 -2.37
N ILE A 28 11.69 -1.39 -2.63
CA ILE A 28 13.11 -1.11 -2.41
C ILE A 28 13.46 -1.27 -0.92
N THR A 29 12.74 -0.59 -0.03
CA THR A 29 13.01 -0.62 1.41
C THR A 29 12.88 -2.04 1.97
N LEU A 30 11.86 -2.81 1.55
CA LEU A 30 11.67 -4.19 2.02
C LEU A 30 12.80 -5.11 1.55
N ASN A 31 13.28 -4.96 0.31
CA ASN A 31 14.42 -5.71 -0.19
C ASN A 31 15.71 -5.37 0.59
N GLN A 32 15.97 -4.09 0.87
CA GLN A 32 17.11 -3.63 1.69
C GLN A 32 17.07 -4.20 3.12
N MET A 33 15.86 -4.45 3.66
CA MET A 33 15.67 -5.08 4.97
C MET A 33 15.74 -6.63 4.92
N GLY A 34 16.07 -7.21 3.76
CA GLY A 34 16.32 -8.63 3.56
C GLY A 34 15.11 -9.46 3.14
N ALA A 35 13.98 -8.85 2.82
CA ALA A 35 12.80 -9.58 2.34
C ALA A 35 12.99 -10.09 0.91
N PHE A 36 12.36 -11.23 0.60
CA PHE A 36 12.04 -11.60 -0.77
C PHE A 36 10.78 -10.82 -1.19
N VAL A 37 10.86 -10.05 -2.28
CA VAL A 37 9.78 -9.16 -2.70
C VAL A 37 9.12 -9.64 -3.99
N ILE A 38 7.81 -9.89 -3.95
CA ILE A 38 7.00 -10.14 -5.14
C ILE A 38 6.36 -8.81 -5.57
N LEU A 39 6.80 -8.29 -6.72
CA LEU A 39 6.39 -6.99 -7.24
C LEU A 39 5.26 -7.13 -8.26
N LEU A 40 4.11 -6.51 -7.99
CA LEU A 40 2.99 -6.44 -8.94
C LEU A 40 2.86 -5.03 -9.54
N GLY A 41 2.73 -4.96 -10.86
CA GLY A 41 2.48 -3.72 -11.59
C GLY A 41 2.18 -3.97 -13.06
N ARG A 42 1.69 -2.95 -13.77
CA ARG A 42 1.27 -3.05 -15.17
C ARG A 42 2.41 -2.89 -16.18
N SER A 43 3.48 -2.19 -15.81
CA SER A 43 4.61 -1.91 -16.70
C SER A 43 5.84 -2.70 -16.25
N GLU A 44 6.23 -3.67 -17.06
CA GLU A 44 7.44 -4.46 -16.85
C GLU A 44 8.68 -3.57 -16.76
N GLU A 45 8.83 -2.63 -17.71
CA GLU A 45 9.95 -1.68 -17.74
C GLU A 45 10.12 -0.96 -16.40
N ARG A 46 9.02 -0.41 -15.84
CA ARG A 46 9.07 0.30 -14.56
C ARG A 46 9.29 -0.62 -13.36
N LEU A 47 8.88 -1.88 -13.45
CA LEU A 47 9.20 -2.88 -12.42
C LEU A 47 10.68 -3.25 -12.48
N LEU A 48 11.25 -3.35 -13.67
CA LEU A 48 12.71 -3.54 -13.88
C LEU A 48 13.51 -2.34 -13.36
N GLU A 49 13.05 -1.10 -13.58
CA GLU A 49 13.64 0.08 -12.93
C GLU A 49 13.59 0.00 -11.39
N THR A 50 12.52 -0.55 -10.83
CA THR A 50 12.39 -0.71 -9.38
C THR A 50 13.43 -1.70 -8.85
N VAL A 51 13.55 -2.87 -9.45
CA VAL A 51 14.51 -3.89 -9.00
C VAL A 51 15.96 -3.51 -9.31
N GLY A 52 16.19 -2.61 -10.28
CA GLY A 52 17.51 -2.01 -10.51
C GLY A 52 18.05 -1.20 -9.31
N ASN A 53 17.21 -0.89 -8.33
CA ASN A 53 17.59 -0.25 -7.06
C ASN A 53 17.64 -1.23 -5.87
N PHE A 54 17.52 -2.53 -6.11
CA PHE A 54 17.60 -3.56 -5.07
C PHE A 54 19.06 -3.86 -4.70
N GLU A 55 19.30 -4.19 -3.46
CA GLU A 55 20.62 -4.58 -2.96
C GLU A 55 20.92 -6.08 -3.17
N ASN A 56 19.87 -6.86 -3.45
CA ASN A 56 19.99 -8.30 -3.67
C ASN A 56 18.95 -8.81 -4.68
N GLU A 57 19.16 -10.02 -5.20
CA GLU A 57 18.31 -10.66 -6.21
C GLU A 57 17.10 -11.41 -5.61
N ASN A 58 16.69 -11.09 -4.39
CA ASN A 58 15.54 -11.70 -3.72
C ASN A 58 14.23 -11.06 -4.17
N TYR A 59 13.83 -11.30 -5.41
CA TYR A 59 12.58 -10.77 -5.94
C TYR A 59 11.96 -11.64 -7.03
N GLN A 60 10.67 -11.38 -7.28
CA GLN A 60 9.95 -11.87 -8.46
C GLN A 60 9.03 -10.76 -9.00
N ILE A 61 9.04 -10.56 -10.30
CA ILE A 61 8.16 -9.61 -10.99
C ILE A 61 6.92 -10.33 -11.51
N ILE A 62 5.75 -9.74 -11.28
CA ILE A 62 4.47 -10.15 -11.84
C ILE A 62 3.86 -8.96 -12.57
N VAL A 63 3.89 -9.01 -13.91
CA VAL A 63 3.22 -8.00 -14.74
C VAL A 63 1.74 -8.32 -14.80
N THR A 64 0.91 -7.49 -14.16
CA THR A 64 -0.54 -7.65 -14.13
C THR A 64 -1.26 -6.33 -13.85
N ASP A 65 -2.50 -6.20 -14.31
CA ASP A 65 -3.43 -5.21 -13.79
C ASP A 65 -4.20 -5.84 -12.62
N VAL A 66 -4.07 -5.26 -11.43
CA VAL A 66 -4.71 -5.80 -10.22
C VAL A 66 -6.24 -5.83 -10.28
N THR A 67 -6.85 -5.13 -11.24
CA THR A 67 -8.30 -5.16 -11.49
C THR A 67 -8.74 -6.36 -12.34
N ASP A 68 -7.81 -7.03 -13.01
CA ASP A 68 -8.02 -8.36 -13.57
C ASP A 68 -7.76 -9.40 -12.47
N TYR A 69 -8.82 -9.70 -11.71
CA TYR A 69 -8.73 -10.54 -10.50
C TYR A 69 -8.33 -11.97 -10.81
N GLU A 70 -8.83 -12.53 -11.93
CA GLU A 70 -8.56 -13.93 -12.32
C GLU A 70 -7.11 -14.06 -12.75
N GLN A 71 -6.64 -13.22 -13.66
CA GLN A 71 -5.24 -13.24 -14.11
C GLN A 71 -4.27 -12.96 -12.96
N THR A 72 -4.60 -12.00 -12.09
CA THR A 72 -3.76 -11.67 -10.92
C THR A 72 -3.68 -12.86 -9.96
N ALA A 73 -4.80 -13.55 -9.72
CA ALA A 73 -4.82 -14.72 -8.86
C ALA A 73 -3.99 -15.86 -9.46
N GLU A 74 -4.15 -16.17 -10.74
CA GLU A 74 -3.39 -17.21 -11.45
C GLU A 74 -1.88 -16.96 -11.38
N LYS A 75 -1.44 -15.75 -11.74
CA LYS A 75 -0.02 -15.38 -11.70
C LYS A 75 0.58 -15.40 -10.29
N LEU A 76 -0.18 -14.97 -9.28
CA LEU A 76 0.26 -15.08 -7.89
C LEU A 76 0.34 -16.53 -7.44
N GLU A 77 -0.66 -17.36 -7.77
CA GLU A 77 -0.63 -18.79 -7.44
C GLU A 77 0.56 -19.51 -8.09
N ASP A 78 0.90 -19.16 -9.32
CA ASP A 78 2.07 -19.71 -10.01
C ASP A 78 3.38 -19.28 -9.35
N ALA A 79 3.54 -18.00 -9.02
CA ALA A 79 4.70 -17.50 -8.29
C ALA A 79 4.88 -18.22 -6.94
N LEU A 80 3.78 -18.40 -6.20
CA LEU A 80 3.79 -19.05 -4.88
C LEU A 80 4.10 -20.56 -4.91
N LYS A 81 3.98 -21.22 -6.06
CA LYS A 81 4.47 -22.60 -6.21
C LYS A 81 5.99 -22.70 -6.02
N THR A 82 6.73 -21.66 -6.40
CA THR A 82 8.19 -21.60 -6.31
C THR A 82 8.66 -20.92 -5.03
N VAL A 83 8.05 -19.78 -4.68
CA VAL A 83 8.47 -18.95 -3.54
C VAL A 83 7.96 -19.51 -2.21
N GLY A 84 6.80 -20.17 -2.19
CA GLY A 84 6.22 -20.77 -0.99
C GLY A 84 5.22 -19.86 -0.29
N LYS A 85 5.39 -19.69 1.03
CA LYS A 85 4.44 -18.95 1.88
C LYS A 85 4.70 -17.44 1.87
N VAL A 86 3.63 -16.68 2.11
CA VAL A 86 3.67 -15.21 2.19
C VAL A 86 3.60 -14.77 3.65
N ASP A 87 4.53 -13.91 4.04
CA ASP A 87 4.61 -13.30 5.37
C ASP A 87 3.90 -11.94 5.42
N GLY A 88 3.72 -11.30 4.28
CA GLY A 88 3.04 -10.03 4.26
C GLY A 88 2.69 -9.48 2.89
N ILE A 89 1.86 -8.44 2.88
CA ILE A 89 1.53 -7.69 1.67
C ILE A 89 1.37 -6.21 1.98
N VAL A 90 1.86 -5.36 1.05
CA VAL A 90 1.55 -3.94 0.96
C VAL A 90 0.65 -3.70 -0.24
N HIS A 91 -0.59 -3.31 0.01
CA HIS A 91 -1.52 -2.88 -1.02
C HIS A 91 -1.29 -1.41 -1.36
N ALA A 92 -0.32 -1.13 -2.26
CA ALA A 92 0.03 0.22 -2.66
C ALA A 92 -0.51 0.62 -4.04
N ALA A 93 -1.09 -0.31 -4.81
CA ALA A 93 -1.79 0.04 -6.04
C ALA A 93 -3.00 0.94 -5.74
N GLY A 94 -3.11 2.05 -6.48
CA GLY A 94 -4.22 2.96 -6.27
C GLY A 94 -4.21 4.11 -7.27
N ILE A 95 -5.38 4.72 -7.45
CA ILE A 95 -5.60 5.89 -8.28
C ILE A 95 -6.31 6.98 -7.49
N SER A 96 -6.08 8.23 -7.85
CA SER A 96 -6.69 9.41 -7.22
C SER A 96 -7.29 10.34 -8.27
N THR A 97 -8.28 11.11 -7.84
CA THR A 97 -8.89 12.17 -8.67
C THR A 97 -9.29 13.36 -7.82
N THR A 98 -9.48 14.48 -8.49
CA THR A 98 -10.20 15.65 -7.96
C THR A 98 -11.41 15.88 -8.86
N LEU A 99 -12.61 15.56 -8.37
CA LEU A 99 -13.85 15.61 -9.15
C LEU A 99 -14.97 16.26 -8.31
N PRO A 100 -15.51 17.41 -8.72
CA PRO A 100 -16.66 18.04 -8.07
C PRO A 100 -17.88 17.12 -8.06
N LEU A 101 -18.70 17.19 -6.99
CA LEU A 101 -19.89 16.34 -6.81
C LEU A 101 -20.81 16.29 -8.03
N ARG A 102 -21.05 17.44 -8.67
CA ARG A 102 -21.90 17.53 -9.88
C ARG A 102 -21.43 16.68 -11.06
N ASN A 103 -20.15 16.25 -11.06
CA ASN A 103 -19.56 15.46 -12.13
C ASN A 103 -19.37 13.98 -11.73
N ILE A 104 -19.75 13.59 -10.50
CA ILE A 104 -19.66 12.22 -10.02
C ILE A 104 -20.88 11.43 -10.53
N THR A 105 -20.61 10.29 -11.15
CA THR A 105 -21.63 9.28 -11.52
C THR A 105 -21.16 7.90 -11.06
N PRO A 106 -22.05 6.91 -10.95
CA PRO A 106 -21.66 5.54 -10.60
C PRO A 106 -20.54 4.98 -11.50
N GLU A 107 -20.60 5.23 -12.80
CA GLU A 107 -19.62 4.75 -13.79
C GLU A 107 -18.24 5.38 -13.56
N LYS A 108 -18.19 6.65 -13.11
CA LYS A 108 -16.95 7.33 -12.77
C LYS A 108 -16.40 6.92 -11.41
N LEU A 109 -17.23 6.44 -10.49
CA LEU A 109 -16.79 5.90 -9.20
C LEU A 109 -16.16 4.51 -9.36
N GLN A 110 -16.74 3.68 -10.23
CA GLN A 110 -16.42 2.27 -10.35
C GLN A 110 -14.89 2.00 -10.49
N PRO A 111 -14.12 2.64 -11.41
CA PRO A 111 -12.70 2.35 -11.55
C PRO A 111 -11.88 2.61 -10.28
N PHE A 112 -12.32 3.59 -9.46
CA PHE A 112 -11.66 3.90 -8.19
C PHE A 112 -11.93 2.83 -7.14
N PHE A 113 -13.16 2.30 -7.07
CA PHE A 113 -13.47 1.18 -6.18
C PHE A 113 -12.81 -0.11 -6.64
N GLU A 114 -12.79 -0.39 -7.95
CA GLU A 114 -12.11 -1.56 -8.51
C GLU A 114 -10.63 -1.58 -8.11
N THR A 115 -9.92 -0.48 -8.35
CA THR A 115 -8.48 -0.42 -8.08
C THR A 115 -8.17 -0.29 -6.59
N ASN A 116 -8.86 0.63 -5.88
CA ASN A 116 -8.46 1.01 -4.51
C ASN A 116 -9.06 0.10 -3.44
N VAL A 117 -10.16 -0.62 -3.72
CA VAL A 117 -10.91 -1.40 -2.71
C VAL A 117 -11.03 -2.86 -3.13
N PHE A 118 -11.64 -3.15 -4.29
CA PHE A 118 -11.98 -4.52 -4.65
C PHE A 118 -10.73 -5.36 -4.95
N ALA A 119 -9.77 -4.82 -5.70
CA ALA A 119 -8.50 -5.52 -5.97
C ALA A 119 -7.72 -5.86 -4.69
N PRO A 120 -7.49 -4.92 -3.74
CA PRO A 120 -6.89 -5.27 -2.45
C PRO A 120 -7.62 -6.37 -1.70
N ILE A 121 -8.96 -6.36 -1.67
CA ILE A 121 -9.75 -7.38 -0.98
C ILE A 121 -9.65 -8.74 -1.70
N ALA A 122 -9.70 -8.77 -3.03
CA ALA A 122 -9.57 -10.01 -3.81
C ALA A 122 -8.20 -10.67 -3.57
N ILE A 123 -7.11 -9.89 -3.62
CA ILE A 123 -5.75 -10.38 -3.35
C ILE A 123 -5.60 -10.83 -1.88
N THR A 124 -6.14 -10.07 -0.93
CA THR A 124 -6.15 -10.44 0.50
C THR A 124 -6.85 -11.79 0.70
N LYS A 125 -8.04 -11.97 0.11
CA LYS A 125 -8.80 -13.23 0.16
C LYS A 125 -7.99 -14.42 -0.39
N LEU A 126 -7.22 -14.21 -1.45
CA LEU A 126 -6.34 -15.23 -2.01
C LEU A 126 -5.22 -15.59 -1.04
N LEU A 127 -4.44 -14.59 -0.62
CA LEU A 127 -3.21 -14.78 0.16
C LEU A 127 -3.47 -15.28 1.60
N THR A 128 -4.65 -15.04 2.16
CA THR A 128 -5.04 -15.50 3.50
C THR A 128 -5.55 -16.95 3.55
N LYS A 129 -5.57 -17.66 2.40
CA LYS A 129 -5.80 -19.12 2.38
C LYS A 129 -4.64 -19.82 3.09
N LEU A 130 -4.94 -20.88 3.87
CA LEU A 130 -3.92 -21.70 4.58
C LEU A 130 -2.81 -22.23 3.65
N LYS A 131 -3.14 -22.40 2.38
CA LYS A 131 -2.19 -22.84 1.35
C LYS A 131 -1.08 -21.78 1.10
N TYR A 132 -1.33 -20.49 1.30
CA TYR A 132 -0.43 -19.40 0.92
C TYR A 132 0.07 -18.58 2.11
N ALA A 133 -0.76 -18.34 3.12
CA ALA A 133 -0.34 -17.62 4.32
C ALA A 133 0.70 -18.40 5.12
N ASN A 134 1.69 -17.69 5.69
CA ASN A 134 2.60 -18.29 6.64
C ASN A 134 1.83 -18.69 7.91
N PRO A 135 1.90 -19.96 8.37
CA PRO A 135 1.20 -20.42 9.56
C PRO A 135 1.68 -19.78 10.87
N ASP A 136 2.92 -19.26 10.89
CA ASP A 136 3.49 -18.58 12.04
C ASP A 136 3.01 -17.13 12.18
N GLY A 137 2.42 -16.59 11.12
CA GLY A 137 1.81 -15.27 11.08
C GLY A 137 2.03 -14.54 9.76
N MET A 138 1.13 -13.60 9.46
CA MET A 138 1.19 -12.75 8.26
C MET A 138 0.79 -11.32 8.62
N SER A 139 1.29 -10.34 7.88
CA SER A 139 0.93 -8.93 8.06
C SER A 139 0.41 -8.30 6.76
N ILE A 140 -0.77 -7.69 6.82
CA ILE A 140 -1.40 -6.99 5.70
C ILE A 140 -1.39 -5.50 5.99
N VAL A 141 -0.87 -4.72 5.05
CA VAL A 141 -0.84 -3.25 5.13
C VAL A 141 -1.57 -2.65 3.93
N PHE A 142 -2.67 -1.96 4.19
CA PHE A 142 -3.37 -1.18 3.16
C PHE A 142 -2.82 0.24 3.12
N LEU A 143 -2.56 0.74 1.91
CA LEU A 143 -2.22 2.14 1.69
C LEU A 143 -3.52 2.97 1.56
N ALA A 144 -3.98 3.50 2.71
CA ALA A 144 -5.11 4.42 2.77
C ALA A 144 -4.66 5.86 2.41
N SER A 145 -5.15 6.87 3.10
CA SER A 145 -4.78 8.28 3.03
C SER A 145 -5.44 9.02 4.18
N VAL A 146 -4.91 10.15 4.59
CA VAL A 146 -5.63 11.09 5.47
C VAL A 146 -7.00 11.48 4.89
N MET A 147 -7.17 11.44 3.57
CA MET A 147 -8.46 11.66 2.91
C MET A 147 -9.52 10.58 3.24
N GLY A 148 -9.14 9.48 3.85
CA GLY A 148 -10.09 8.52 4.43
C GLY A 148 -10.59 8.91 5.82
N MET A 149 -10.04 9.97 6.42
CA MET A 149 -10.30 10.42 7.79
C MET A 149 -10.75 11.88 7.86
N VAL A 150 -10.26 12.71 6.93
CA VAL A 150 -10.61 14.14 6.83
C VAL A 150 -11.09 14.46 5.41
N GLY A 151 -11.71 15.62 5.23
CA GLY A 151 -12.29 16.04 3.95
C GLY A 151 -11.46 17.10 3.23
N GLU A 152 -11.50 17.04 1.89
CA GLU A 152 -10.99 18.07 0.99
C GLU A 152 -11.94 18.24 -0.20
N LEU A 153 -12.07 19.49 -0.69
CA LEU A 153 -12.93 19.80 -1.82
C LEU A 153 -12.56 18.98 -3.06
N GLY A 154 -13.56 18.35 -3.69
CA GLY A 154 -13.39 17.53 -4.89
C GLY A 154 -12.77 16.15 -4.66
N LYS A 155 -12.48 15.76 -3.42
CA LYS A 155 -11.90 14.46 -3.09
C LYS A 155 -12.93 13.38 -2.72
N THR A 156 -14.24 13.64 -2.84
CA THR A 156 -15.30 12.70 -2.42
C THR A 156 -15.06 11.27 -2.92
N THR A 157 -14.82 11.08 -4.23
CA THR A 157 -14.56 9.77 -4.82
C THR A 157 -13.36 9.05 -4.16
N TYR A 158 -12.26 9.78 -4.02
CA TYR A 158 -11.04 9.23 -3.41
C TYR A 158 -11.24 8.94 -1.92
N SER A 159 -11.86 9.88 -1.19
CA SER A 159 -12.15 9.74 0.25
C SER A 159 -13.05 8.55 0.55
N LEU A 160 -14.07 8.29 -0.28
CA LEU A 160 -14.92 7.10 -0.14
C LEU A 160 -14.10 5.82 -0.21
N THR A 161 -13.17 5.70 -1.18
CA THR A 161 -12.35 4.48 -1.31
C THR A 161 -11.36 4.34 -0.16
N LYS A 162 -10.73 5.44 0.29
CA LYS A 162 -9.75 5.39 1.37
C LYS A 162 -10.42 5.22 2.75
N GLY A 163 -11.61 5.77 2.95
CA GLY A 163 -12.45 5.53 4.11
C GLY A 163 -12.91 4.07 4.21
N ALA A 164 -13.25 3.44 3.07
CA ALA A 164 -13.58 2.01 3.01
C ALA A 164 -12.41 1.15 3.52
N LEU A 165 -11.17 1.45 3.12
CA LEU A 165 -9.98 0.74 3.62
C LEU A 165 -9.76 0.96 5.13
N VAL A 166 -9.89 2.21 5.62
CA VAL A 166 -9.75 2.54 7.05
C VAL A 166 -10.75 1.75 7.90
N SER A 167 -12.02 1.71 7.48
CA SER A 167 -13.06 0.98 8.20
C SER A 167 -12.90 -0.54 8.06
N GLY A 168 -12.67 -1.02 6.82
CA GLY A 168 -12.52 -2.44 6.51
C GLY A 168 -11.33 -3.10 7.21
N THR A 169 -10.23 -2.35 7.43
CA THR A 169 -9.06 -2.81 8.18
C THR A 169 -9.43 -3.34 9.56
N LYS A 170 -10.33 -2.67 10.28
CA LYS A 170 -10.74 -3.07 11.64
C LYS A 170 -11.48 -4.41 11.64
N SER A 171 -12.41 -4.59 10.70
CA SER A 171 -13.18 -5.83 10.58
C SER A 171 -12.28 -7.00 10.17
N LEU A 172 -11.42 -6.80 9.15
CA LEU A 172 -10.47 -7.81 8.70
C LEU A 172 -9.48 -8.21 9.79
N ALA A 173 -9.03 -7.25 10.61
CA ALA A 173 -8.14 -7.52 11.73
C ALA A 173 -8.75 -8.50 12.74
N LEU A 174 -10.02 -8.32 13.08
CA LEU A 174 -10.75 -9.21 13.99
C LEU A 174 -11.03 -10.57 13.34
N GLU A 175 -11.44 -10.60 12.09
CA GLU A 175 -11.76 -11.82 11.34
C GLU A 175 -10.53 -12.72 11.16
N LEU A 176 -9.36 -12.13 10.94
CA LEU A 176 -8.14 -12.86 10.61
C LEU A 176 -7.22 -13.12 11.82
N ALA A 177 -7.52 -12.56 12.99
CA ALA A 177 -6.69 -12.68 14.19
C ALA A 177 -6.46 -14.15 14.64
N SER A 178 -7.48 -15.01 14.53
CA SER A 178 -7.37 -16.43 14.86
C SER A 178 -6.37 -17.19 13.98
N LYS A 179 -6.05 -16.65 12.80
CA LYS A 179 -5.02 -17.16 11.88
C LYS A 179 -3.65 -16.51 12.10
N LYS A 180 -3.47 -15.74 13.17
CA LYS A 180 -2.27 -14.93 13.44
C LYS A 180 -1.97 -13.91 12.32
N ILE A 181 -2.98 -13.46 11.58
CA ILE A 181 -2.83 -12.46 10.52
C ILE A 181 -3.19 -11.09 11.09
N ARG A 182 -2.24 -10.17 11.05
CA ARG A 182 -2.43 -8.78 11.43
C ARG A 182 -2.85 -7.96 10.19
N VAL A 183 -3.78 -7.05 10.38
CA VAL A 183 -4.26 -6.17 9.31
C VAL A 183 -4.23 -4.74 9.82
N ASN A 184 -3.46 -3.89 9.15
CA ASN A 184 -3.35 -2.48 9.48
C ASN A 184 -3.44 -1.64 8.20
N CYS A 185 -3.66 -0.35 8.35
CA CYS A 185 -3.45 0.56 7.24
C CYS A 185 -2.51 1.72 7.62
N VAL A 186 -1.90 2.32 6.62
CA VAL A 186 -1.17 3.58 6.74
C VAL A 186 -1.98 4.67 6.05
N ALA A 187 -2.04 5.86 6.64
CA ALA A 187 -2.75 7.01 6.12
C ALA A 187 -1.77 8.18 5.87
N PRO A 188 -1.12 8.21 4.69
CA PRO A 188 -0.23 9.31 4.35
C PRO A 188 -0.98 10.62 4.13
N GLY A 189 -0.33 11.74 4.47
CA GLY A 189 -0.64 13.06 3.95
C GLY A 189 -0.19 13.21 2.50
N VAL A 190 0.21 14.43 2.10
CA VAL A 190 0.76 14.65 0.76
C VAL A 190 2.22 14.18 0.71
N VAL A 191 2.48 13.19 -0.13
CA VAL A 191 3.81 12.61 -0.41
C VAL A 191 4.22 12.96 -1.84
N VAL A 192 5.46 13.44 -2.03
CA VAL A 192 5.98 13.80 -3.35
C VAL A 192 6.20 12.55 -4.19
N THR A 193 5.32 12.34 -5.17
CA THR A 193 5.27 11.16 -6.06
C THR A 193 4.79 11.59 -7.44
N PRO A 194 4.92 10.74 -8.48
CA PRO A 194 4.31 11.03 -9.79
C PRO A 194 2.80 11.30 -9.71
N MET A 195 2.09 10.66 -8.79
CA MET A 195 0.65 10.89 -8.57
C MET A 195 0.38 12.32 -8.05
N SER A 196 1.16 12.78 -7.07
CA SER A 196 0.99 14.12 -6.49
C SER A 196 1.50 15.23 -7.40
N SER A 197 2.56 14.97 -8.18
CA SER A 197 3.10 15.94 -9.16
C SER A 197 2.13 16.23 -10.30
N ASN A 198 1.22 15.31 -10.59
CA ASN A 198 0.14 15.51 -11.57
C ASN A 198 -1.12 16.13 -10.96
N ALA A 199 -1.14 16.41 -9.64
CA ALA A 199 -2.29 17.02 -9.00
C ALA A 199 -2.40 18.52 -9.35
N VAL A 200 -3.62 19.05 -9.34
CA VAL A 200 -3.92 20.44 -9.71
C VAL A 200 -3.07 21.45 -8.94
N TYR A 201 -2.87 21.21 -7.64
CA TYR A 201 -2.06 22.10 -6.81
C TYR A 201 -0.57 22.12 -7.16
N ALA A 202 -0.05 21.07 -7.79
CA ALA A 202 1.37 21.01 -8.16
C ALA A 202 1.73 21.91 -9.36
N GLN A 203 0.72 22.38 -10.10
CA GLN A 203 0.88 23.25 -11.26
C GLN A 203 0.79 24.76 -10.91
N ASP A 204 0.38 25.08 -9.66
CA ASP A 204 0.26 26.43 -9.15
C ASP A 204 1.14 26.60 -7.91
N SER A 205 2.11 27.51 -7.99
CA SER A 205 3.07 27.74 -6.90
C SER A 205 2.39 28.20 -5.60
N SER A 206 1.32 28.98 -5.68
CA SER A 206 0.59 29.45 -4.51
C SER A 206 -0.21 28.32 -3.85
N ALA A 207 -0.84 27.47 -4.66
CA ALA A 207 -1.53 26.29 -4.18
C ALA A 207 -0.56 25.25 -3.58
N TYR A 208 0.63 25.10 -4.16
CA TYR A 208 1.68 24.23 -3.64
C TYR A 208 2.16 24.69 -2.25
N GLU A 209 2.52 25.97 -2.10
CA GLU A 209 2.96 26.51 -0.81
C GLU A 209 1.84 26.44 0.26
N LYS A 210 0.58 26.63 -0.14
CA LYS A 210 -0.57 26.44 0.75
C LYS A 210 -0.69 24.99 1.22
N ILE A 211 -0.58 24.00 0.33
CA ILE A 211 -0.60 22.58 0.72
C ILE A 211 0.57 22.25 1.64
N LYS A 212 1.76 22.74 1.32
CA LYS A 212 2.96 22.57 2.14
C LYS A 212 2.79 23.17 3.53
N SER A 213 2.16 24.35 3.67
CA SER A 213 1.92 24.98 4.96
C SER A 213 0.96 24.21 5.88
N TYR A 214 0.16 23.31 5.30
CA TYR A 214 -0.70 22.39 6.08
C TYR A 214 0.06 21.22 6.70
N HIS A 215 1.30 21.01 6.32
CA HIS A 215 2.16 19.94 6.83
C HIS A 215 3.31 20.56 7.65
N PRO A 216 3.20 20.67 8.97
CA PRO A 216 4.22 21.30 9.82
C PRO A 216 5.65 20.75 9.62
N LEU A 217 5.78 19.45 9.32
CA LEU A 217 7.07 18.83 9.03
C LEU A 217 7.46 18.88 7.53
N GLY A 218 6.69 19.60 6.71
CA GLY A 218 6.84 19.62 5.25
C GLY A 218 6.12 18.46 4.56
N LEU A 219 6.22 18.40 3.22
CA LEU A 219 5.65 17.30 2.43
C LEU A 219 6.45 16.02 2.64
N GLY A 220 5.75 14.89 2.71
CA GLY A 220 6.36 13.58 2.90
C GLY A 220 7.13 13.10 1.66
N LYS A 221 8.07 12.20 1.88
CA LYS A 221 8.77 11.42 0.86
C LYS A 221 8.25 9.99 0.85
N PRO A 222 8.38 9.27 -0.28
CA PRO A 222 8.00 7.85 -0.35
C PRO A 222 8.63 6.99 0.75
N GLU A 223 9.87 7.32 1.17
CA GLU A 223 10.61 6.63 2.23
C GLU A 223 9.92 6.72 3.58
N ASP A 224 9.29 7.86 3.91
CA ASP A 224 8.58 8.04 5.18
C ASP A 224 7.45 7.03 5.33
N VAL A 225 6.74 6.76 4.23
CA VAL A 225 5.65 5.79 4.20
C VAL A 225 6.16 4.36 4.12
N ALA A 226 7.21 4.11 3.33
CA ALA A 226 7.82 2.79 3.17
C ALA A 226 8.37 2.26 4.51
N ASN A 227 9.03 3.12 5.29
CA ASN A 227 9.55 2.77 6.62
C ASN A 227 8.42 2.37 7.59
N ALA A 228 7.29 3.07 7.56
CA ALA A 228 6.14 2.71 8.38
C ALA A 228 5.48 1.38 7.92
N CYS A 229 5.42 1.12 6.61
CA CYS A 229 4.98 -0.17 6.09
C CYS A 229 5.92 -1.29 6.54
N ALA A 230 7.23 -1.08 6.43
CA ALA A 230 8.25 -2.05 6.86
C ALA A 230 8.12 -2.35 8.37
N PHE A 231 7.93 -1.32 9.21
CA PHE A 231 7.65 -1.50 10.64
C PHE A 231 6.42 -2.38 10.86
N LEU A 232 5.28 -2.08 10.22
CA LEU A 232 4.05 -2.85 10.38
C LEU A 232 4.17 -4.30 9.86
N LEU A 233 5.07 -4.57 8.92
CA LEU A 233 5.36 -5.91 8.41
C LEU A 233 6.31 -6.70 9.32
N SER A 234 7.11 -6.02 10.14
CA SER A 234 8.11 -6.62 11.01
C SER A 234 7.51 -7.25 12.28
N ASP A 235 8.32 -8.02 12.98
CA ASP A 235 7.95 -8.59 14.29
C ASP A 235 7.90 -7.53 15.39
N GLY A 236 8.53 -6.37 15.19
CA GLY A 236 8.40 -5.20 16.06
C GLY A 236 6.97 -4.67 16.19
N ALA A 237 6.09 -5.03 15.23
CA ALA A 237 4.66 -4.69 15.25
C ALA A 237 3.75 -5.89 15.60
N CYS A 238 4.26 -6.96 16.23
CA CYS A 238 3.51 -8.21 16.46
C CYS A 238 2.23 -8.04 17.28
N TRP A 239 2.13 -6.95 18.08
CA TRP A 239 0.95 -6.64 18.90
C TRP A 239 0.07 -5.51 18.30
N ILE A 240 0.28 -5.16 17.02
CA ILE A 240 -0.44 -4.08 16.34
C ILE A 240 -1.32 -4.68 15.24
N THR A 241 -2.65 -4.57 15.40
CA THR A 241 -3.64 -4.96 14.39
C THR A 241 -4.88 -4.06 14.49
N GLY A 242 -5.58 -3.84 13.38
CA GLY A 242 -6.79 -3.02 13.31
C GLY A 242 -6.54 -1.51 13.39
N THR A 243 -5.27 -1.07 13.31
CA THR A 243 -4.91 0.36 13.42
C THR A 243 -4.80 1.06 12.07
N THR A 244 -4.98 2.38 12.11
CA THR A 244 -4.61 3.30 11.04
C THR A 244 -3.44 4.13 11.54
N LEU A 245 -2.25 3.89 11.01
CA LEU A 245 -1.06 4.68 11.31
C LEU A 245 -1.01 5.90 10.39
N VAL A 246 -1.19 7.09 10.97
CA VAL A 246 -1.14 8.36 10.24
C VAL A 246 0.30 8.78 10.03
N ILE A 247 0.65 9.18 8.78
CA ILE A 247 2.00 9.58 8.37
C ILE A 247 1.84 10.83 7.49
N ASP A 248 1.65 11.98 8.11
CA ASP A 248 1.14 13.16 7.43
C ASP A 248 1.87 14.47 7.78
N GLY A 249 3.01 14.40 8.45
CA GLY A 249 3.77 15.57 8.86
C GLY A 249 2.99 16.56 9.74
N GLY A 250 1.95 16.09 10.43
CA GLY A 250 1.11 16.89 11.32
C GLY A 250 -0.13 17.51 10.64
N TYR A 251 -0.46 17.12 9.42
CA TYR A 251 -1.60 17.63 8.66
C TYR A 251 -2.94 17.47 9.41
N THR A 252 -3.18 16.32 10.05
CA THR A 252 -4.41 16.02 10.80
C THR A 252 -4.33 16.34 12.30
N GLY A 253 -3.23 16.90 12.78
CA GLY A 253 -3.00 17.20 14.19
C GLY A 253 -3.65 18.50 14.69
N LYS A 254 -4.65 19.01 13.95
CA LYS A 254 -5.38 20.27 14.25
C LYS A 254 -6.75 19.95 14.81
#